data_ba106e6fcac972b1fccbdab4638bf754
#
_entry.id   ba106e6fcac972b1fccbdab4638bf754
#
_cell.length_a   1.000
_cell.length_b   1.000
_cell.length_c   1.000
_cell.angle_alpha   90.00
_cell.angle_beta   90.00
_cell.angle_gamma   90.00
#
_symmetry.space_group_name_H-M   'P 1'
#
loop_
_entity.id
_entity.type
_entity.pdbx_description
1 polymer ?
#
loop_
_entity_poly.entity_id
_entity_poly.type
_entity_poly.pdbx_seq_one_letter_code
_entity_poly.pdbx_strand_id
1 'polypeptide(L)'
;MRIRARFTKRGKVRFTSHRDLARMWERALRRAELPMAYTQGFSPRPKMHFGLALPTGAESDAEYLDFDLAGPDEGGPTDLDVSTLPGRLTPCLPVGITVDAAVIVDTGVMSLQQAVTSCTWQLEVGGTTASQAAAVVARALAADELIVTRERKGKAVTDDLRPYILALAVTGEVPDGVTLEAELGTQPRSLRPSELLAVVDPALVERRVCRIHQWVTLDGVRSEPLSLGAPVAAPPAHAEARAS
;
A
#
# COMPACT_ATOMS: atom_id res chain seq x y z
N MET A 1 -10.75 -11.05 -16.95
CA MET A 1 -11.29 -10.20 -15.85
C MET A 1 -10.16 -9.89 -14.87
N ARG A 2 -9.95 -8.62 -14.47
CA ARG A 2 -8.94 -8.27 -13.46
C ARG A 2 -9.57 -8.01 -12.12
N ILE A 3 -9.01 -8.60 -11.08
CA ILE A 3 -9.42 -8.42 -9.69
C ILE A 3 -8.32 -7.64 -8.96
N ARG A 4 -8.70 -6.63 -8.18
CA ARG A 4 -7.83 -5.95 -7.23
C ARG A 4 -8.22 -6.38 -5.83
N ALA A 5 -7.30 -6.99 -5.12
CA ALA A 5 -7.47 -7.37 -3.72
C ALA A 5 -6.66 -6.43 -2.81
N ARG A 6 -7.27 -6.00 -1.69
CA ARG A 6 -6.59 -5.38 -0.55
C ARG A 6 -6.32 -6.44 0.50
N PHE A 7 -5.12 -6.42 1.08
CA PHE A 7 -4.75 -7.38 2.11
C PHE A 7 -3.81 -6.77 3.15
N THR A 8 -3.79 -7.37 4.34
CA THR A 8 -2.84 -7.04 5.40
C THR A 8 -1.60 -7.93 5.32
N LYS A 9 -0.48 -7.44 5.87
CA LYS A 9 0.76 -8.20 6.08
C LYS A 9 1.31 -7.87 7.45
N ARG A 10 1.01 -8.71 8.46
CA ARG A 10 1.30 -8.45 9.87
C ARG A 10 2.02 -9.61 10.55
N GLY A 11 2.71 -9.30 11.66
CA GLY A 11 3.40 -10.31 12.47
C GLY A 11 4.64 -10.88 11.78
N LYS A 12 4.89 -12.18 11.92
CA LYS A 12 6.14 -12.81 11.43
C LYS A 12 6.31 -12.75 9.92
N VAL A 13 5.22 -12.69 9.14
CA VAL A 13 5.29 -12.60 7.68
C VAL A 13 5.87 -11.27 7.19
N ARG A 14 5.98 -10.24 8.02
CA ARG A 14 6.67 -8.99 7.68
C ARG A 14 8.12 -9.18 7.22
N PHE A 15 8.77 -10.25 7.65
CA PHE A 15 10.15 -10.57 7.28
C PHE A 15 10.27 -11.36 5.97
N THR A 16 9.15 -11.69 5.31
CA THR A 16 9.19 -12.39 4.03
C THR A 16 9.57 -11.45 2.89
N SER A 17 10.38 -11.96 1.97
CA SER A 17 10.75 -11.22 0.77
C SER A 17 9.54 -11.04 -0.18
N HIS A 18 9.62 -10.06 -1.07
CA HIS A 18 8.60 -9.87 -2.12
C HIS A 18 8.41 -11.13 -2.98
N ARG A 19 9.50 -11.84 -3.29
CA ARG A 19 9.47 -13.08 -4.06
C ARG A 19 8.73 -14.20 -3.33
N ASP A 20 8.92 -14.31 -2.02
CA ASP A 20 8.24 -15.33 -1.22
C ASP A 20 6.76 -14.98 -1.04
N LEU A 21 6.44 -13.70 -0.86
CA LEU A 21 5.05 -13.24 -0.86
C LEU A 21 4.35 -13.59 -2.17
N ALA A 22 4.98 -13.37 -3.32
CA ALA A 22 4.42 -13.75 -4.63
C ALA A 22 4.14 -15.26 -4.70
N ARG A 23 5.07 -16.10 -4.23
CA ARG A 23 4.88 -17.56 -4.18
C ARG A 23 3.75 -17.99 -3.22
N MET A 24 3.56 -17.26 -2.11
CA MET A 24 2.44 -17.51 -1.19
C MET A 24 1.11 -17.24 -1.90
N TRP A 25 1.01 -16.13 -2.61
CA TRP A 25 -0.17 -15.78 -3.39
C TRP A 25 -0.44 -16.73 -4.55
N GLU A 26 0.58 -17.14 -5.32
CA GLU A 26 0.43 -18.17 -6.37
C GLU A 26 -0.19 -19.46 -5.81
N ARG A 27 0.27 -19.91 -4.63
CA ARG A 27 -0.29 -21.11 -3.97
C ARG A 27 -1.70 -20.88 -3.45
N ALA A 28 -1.97 -19.71 -2.89
CA ALA A 28 -3.29 -19.38 -2.34
C ALA A 28 -4.35 -19.32 -3.44
N LEU A 29 -4.06 -18.64 -4.56
CA LEU A 29 -4.96 -18.55 -5.72
C LEU A 29 -5.28 -19.94 -6.29
N ARG A 30 -4.28 -20.83 -6.36
CA ARG A 30 -4.48 -22.21 -6.81
C ARG A 30 -5.33 -23.03 -5.82
N ARG A 31 -5.10 -22.86 -4.51
CA ARG A 31 -5.90 -23.58 -3.48
C ARG A 31 -7.34 -23.09 -3.44
N ALA A 32 -7.56 -21.81 -3.71
CA ALA A 32 -8.89 -21.23 -3.82
C ALA A 32 -9.60 -21.59 -5.13
N GLU A 33 -8.97 -22.43 -5.98
CA GLU A 33 -9.51 -22.90 -7.26
C GLU A 33 -10.01 -21.77 -8.16
N LEU A 34 -9.24 -20.66 -8.19
CA LEU A 34 -9.55 -19.55 -9.08
C LEU A 34 -8.97 -19.81 -10.48
N PRO A 35 -9.77 -19.67 -11.55
CA PRO A 35 -9.33 -19.87 -12.92
C PRO A 35 -8.43 -18.70 -13.35
N MET A 36 -7.14 -18.81 -13.06
CA MET A 36 -6.15 -17.77 -13.32
C MET A 36 -5.79 -17.64 -14.79
N ALA A 37 -5.64 -16.41 -15.28
CA ALA A 37 -4.97 -16.17 -16.54
C ALA A 37 -3.44 -16.33 -16.38
N TYR A 38 -2.79 -16.89 -17.40
CA TYR A 38 -1.35 -17.14 -17.40
C TYR A 38 -0.63 -16.29 -18.45
N THR A 39 0.66 -16.05 -18.20
CA THR A 39 1.53 -15.43 -19.20
C THR A 39 1.80 -16.42 -20.34
N GLN A 40 2.00 -15.90 -21.55
CA GLN A 40 2.45 -16.71 -22.71
C GLN A 40 3.94 -17.05 -22.57
N GLY A 41 4.36 -18.21 -23.04
CA GLY A 41 5.77 -18.62 -23.08
C GLY A 41 6.01 -20.02 -22.54
N PHE A 42 7.30 -20.43 -22.48
CA PHE A 42 7.73 -21.77 -22.05
C PHE A 42 7.50 -22.08 -20.56
N SER A 43 7.33 -21.08 -19.72
CA SER A 43 7.07 -21.23 -18.30
C SER A 43 5.92 -20.31 -17.88
N PRO A 44 4.66 -20.69 -18.18
CA PRO A 44 3.50 -19.88 -17.87
C PRO A 44 3.41 -19.60 -16.37
N ARG A 45 3.18 -18.33 -16.00
CA ARG A 45 2.97 -17.90 -14.60
C ARG A 45 1.62 -17.20 -14.48
N PRO A 46 0.93 -17.31 -13.33
CA PRO A 46 -0.26 -16.52 -13.06
C PRO A 46 0.01 -15.03 -13.26
N LYS A 47 -0.88 -14.34 -13.95
CA LYS A 47 -0.77 -12.88 -14.14
C LYS A 47 -1.14 -12.20 -12.83
N MET A 48 -0.12 -11.71 -12.12
CA MET A 48 -0.22 -11.02 -10.84
C MET A 48 0.64 -9.76 -10.84
N HIS A 49 0.11 -8.66 -10.33
CA HIS A 49 0.77 -7.35 -10.28
C HIS A 49 0.62 -6.77 -8.88
N PHE A 50 1.71 -6.79 -8.11
CA PHE A 50 1.72 -6.20 -6.78
C PHE A 50 1.81 -4.68 -6.87
N GLY A 51 1.23 -4.01 -5.90
CA GLY A 51 1.38 -2.58 -5.67
C GLY A 51 2.81 -2.18 -5.30
N LEU A 52 2.93 -1.07 -4.57
CA LEU A 52 4.22 -0.57 -4.11
C LEU A 52 4.91 -1.57 -3.18
N ALA A 53 6.20 -1.84 -3.45
CA ALA A 53 7.00 -2.72 -2.61
C ALA A 53 6.98 -2.27 -1.14
N LEU A 54 6.75 -3.24 -0.24
CA LEU A 54 6.85 -3.03 1.20
C LEU A 54 8.28 -3.39 1.66
N PRO A 55 8.97 -2.53 2.41
CA PRO A 55 10.27 -2.88 2.99
C PRO A 55 10.19 -4.15 3.84
N THR A 56 11.22 -5.00 3.77
CA THR A 56 11.31 -6.17 4.64
C THR A 56 11.39 -5.73 6.09
N GLY A 57 10.58 -6.35 6.96
CA GLY A 57 10.45 -5.96 8.35
C GLY A 57 9.30 -4.98 8.62
N ALA A 58 8.79 -4.27 7.61
CA ALA A 58 7.60 -3.45 7.74
C ALA A 58 6.32 -4.29 7.69
N GLU A 59 5.32 -3.88 8.46
CA GLU A 59 3.94 -4.36 8.41
C GLU A 59 3.09 -3.49 7.50
N SER A 60 1.93 -3.99 7.10
CA SER A 60 0.97 -3.20 6.34
C SER A 60 -0.47 -3.67 6.57
N ASP A 61 -1.39 -2.68 6.59
CA ASP A 61 -2.84 -2.88 6.52
C ASP A 61 -3.41 -2.58 5.14
N ALA A 62 -2.57 -2.12 4.22
CA ALA A 62 -3.00 -1.64 2.92
C ALA A 62 -2.04 -2.11 1.80
N GLU A 63 -1.88 -3.42 1.68
CA GLU A 63 -1.23 -4.01 0.50
C GLU A 63 -2.27 -4.27 -0.58
N TYR A 64 -1.83 -4.16 -1.82
CA TYR A 64 -2.70 -4.40 -2.98
C TYR A 64 -2.04 -5.36 -3.96
N LEU A 65 -2.88 -6.23 -4.52
CA LEU A 65 -2.53 -7.17 -5.57
C LEU A 65 -3.60 -7.15 -6.65
N ASP A 66 -3.21 -6.89 -7.89
CA ASP A 66 -4.03 -7.13 -9.06
C ASP A 66 -3.69 -8.52 -9.62
N PHE A 67 -4.72 -9.33 -9.91
CA PHE A 67 -4.56 -10.60 -10.59
C PHE A 67 -5.62 -10.79 -11.67
N ASP A 68 -5.25 -11.45 -12.76
CA ASP A 68 -6.12 -11.65 -13.88
C ASP A 68 -6.72 -13.08 -13.84
N LEU A 69 -8.03 -13.17 -13.95
CA LEU A 69 -8.74 -14.43 -14.18
C LEU A 69 -8.84 -14.69 -15.69
N ALA A 70 -8.90 -15.96 -16.04
CA ALA A 70 -9.16 -16.40 -17.42
C ALA A 70 -10.46 -15.79 -17.96
N GLY A 71 -10.54 -15.58 -19.25
CA GLY A 71 -11.76 -15.14 -19.90
C GLY A 71 -12.81 -16.27 -19.96
N PRO A 72 -14.09 -15.97 -20.26
CA PRO A 72 -15.13 -16.99 -20.41
C PRO A 72 -14.76 -18.07 -21.44
N ASP A 73 -14.12 -17.67 -22.52
CA ASP A 73 -13.67 -18.57 -23.60
C ASP A 73 -12.53 -19.51 -23.18
N GLU A 74 -11.84 -19.17 -22.06
CA GLU A 74 -10.75 -19.94 -21.47
C GLU A 74 -11.17 -20.67 -20.20
N GLY A 75 -12.48 -20.82 -19.96
CA GLY A 75 -13.05 -21.46 -18.77
C GLY A 75 -13.09 -20.56 -17.54
N GLY A 76 -12.96 -19.26 -17.71
CA GLY A 76 -13.13 -18.26 -16.64
C GLY A 76 -14.60 -18.04 -16.28
N PRO A 77 -14.85 -17.38 -15.12
CA PRO A 77 -16.21 -17.13 -14.66
C PRO A 77 -16.88 -16.05 -15.49
N THR A 78 -18.15 -16.29 -15.82
CA THR A 78 -19.04 -15.29 -16.42
C THR A 78 -19.71 -14.43 -15.36
N ASP A 79 -19.91 -14.99 -14.17
CA ASP A 79 -20.51 -14.33 -13.01
C ASP A 79 -19.70 -14.72 -11.76
N LEU A 80 -18.91 -13.80 -11.27
CA LEU A 80 -18.10 -13.97 -10.07
C LEU A 80 -18.56 -12.99 -9.00
N ASP A 81 -19.11 -13.52 -7.91
CA ASP A 81 -19.34 -12.72 -6.71
C ASP A 81 -18.01 -12.40 -6.03
N VAL A 82 -17.47 -11.22 -6.33
CA VAL A 82 -16.17 -10.72 -5.84
C VAL A 82 -16.17 -10.55 -4.33
N SER A 83 -17.35 -10.33 -3.71
CA SER A 83 -17.50 -10.20 -2.26
C SER A 83 -17.14 -11.49 -1.48
N THR A 84 -17.16 -12.64 -2.15
CA THR A 84 -16.77 -13.93 -1.55
C THR A 84 -15.27 -14.18 -1.51
N LEU A 85 -14.49 -13.43 -2.31
CA LEU A 85 -13.05 -13.65 -2.45
C LEU A 85 -12.25 -13.49 -1.15
N PRO A 86 -12.50 -12.50 -0.28
CA PRO A 86 -11.81 -12.40 1.00
C PRO A 86 -11.94 -13.69 1.83
N GLY A 87 -13.15 -14.23 1.96
CA GLY A 87 -13.42 -15.47 2.69
C GLY A 87 -12.80 -16.72 2.07
N ARG A 88 -12.64 -16.75 0.74
CA ARG A 88 -12.03 -17.87 0.01
C ARG A 88 -10.49 -17.81 0.04
N LEU A 89 -9.90 -16.62 -0.02
CA LEU A 89 -8.46 -16.44 -0.15
C LEU A 89 -7.75 -16.45 1.20
N THR A 90 -8.32 -15.82 2.23
CA THR A 90 -7.69 -15.72 3.55
C THR A 90 -7.31 -17.07 4.14
N PRO A 91 -8.16 -18.12 4.12
CA PRO A 91 -7.79 -19.45 4.65
C PRO A 91 -6.68 -20.15 3.86
N CYS A 92 -6.43 -19.71 2.61
CA CYS A 92 -5.40 -20.27 1.75
C CYS A 92 -4.03 -19.60 1.94
N LEU A 93 -3.98 -18.46 2.65
CA LEU A 93 -2.78 -17.66 2.92
C LEU A 93 -2.18 -18.01 4.29
N PRO A 94 -0.88 -17.73 4.51
CA PRO A 94 -0.26 -17.89 5.82
C PRO A 94 -0.86 -16.94 6.87
N VAL A 95 -0.80 -17.36 8.14
CA VAL A 95 -1.16 -16.50 9.28
C VAL A 95 -0.39 -15.18 9.22
N GLY A 96 -1.12 -14.07 9.36
CA GLY A 96 -0.60 -12.72 9.23
C GLY A 96 -0.83 -12.07 7.86
N ILE A 97 -1.44 -12.80 6.92
CA ILE A 97 -1.97 -12.23 5.68
C ILE A 97 -3.48 -12.46 5.66
N THR A 98 -4.24 -11.38 5.61
CA THR A 98 -5.71 -11.39 5.55
C THR A 98 -6.15 -10.58 4.36
N VAL A 99 -7.04 -11.11 3.54
CA VAL A 99 -7.68 -10.35 2.45
C VAL A 99 -8.90 -9.66 3.02
N ASP A 100 -8.95 -8.33 2.92
CA ASP A 100 -10.02 -7.52 3.51
C ASP A 100 -11.13 -7.23 2.51
N ALA A 101 -10.75 -6.98 1.25
CA ALA A 101 -11.69 -6.64 0.19
C ALA A 101 -11.13 -7.00 -1.19
N ALA A 102 -12.05 -7.16 -2.14
CA ALA A 102 -11.71 -7.34 -3.54
C ALA A 102 -12.73 -6.62 -4.43
N VAL A 103 -12.27 -6.10 -5.57
CA VAL A 103 -13.11 -5.44 -6.58
C VAL A 103 -12.67 -5.83 -7.98
N ILE A 104 -13.59 -5.76 -8.95
CA ILE A 104 -13.25 -5.84 -10.36
C ILE A 104 -12.68 -4.49 -10.80
N VAL A 105 -11.58 -4.51 -11.53
CA VAL A 105 -11.00 -3.31 -12.15
C VAL A 105 -10.86 -3.51 -13.66
N ASP A 106 -11.00 -2.43 -14.40
CA ASP A 106 -10.77 -2.47 -15.84
C ASP A 106 -9.30 -2.73 -16.17
N THR A 107 -9.05 -3.48 -17.23
CA THR A 107 -7.68 -3.80 -17.66
C THR A 107 -6.90 -2.59 -18.19
N GLY A 108 -7.60 -1.49 -18.51
CA GLY A 108 -7.01 -0.22 -18.93
C GLY A 108 -6.64 0.73 -17.77
N VAL A 109 -6.98 0.39 -16.53
CA VAL A 109 -6.63 1.21 -15.35
C VAL A 109 -5.12 1.23 -15.14
N MET A 110 -4.60 2.40 -14.75
CA MET A 110 -3.18 2.56 -14.39
C MET A 110 -2.74 1.48 -13.39
N SER A 111 -1.51 1.01 -13.56
CA SER A 111 -0.92 0.07 -12.60
C SER A 111 -0.87 0.70 -11.20
N LEU A 112 -1.00 -0.12 -10.16
CA LEU A 112 -0.90 0.33 -8.77
C LEU A 112 0.36 1.15 -8.49
N GLN A 113 1.50 0.77 -9.10
CA GLN A 113 2.76 1.48 -8.94
C GLN A 113 2.76 2.89 -9.55
N GLN A 114 1.97 3.12 -10.58
CA GLN A 114 1.82 4.42 -11.23
C GLN A 114 0.71 5.26 -10.60
N ALA A 115 -0.35 4.61 -10.13
CA ALA A 115 -1.53 5.28 -9.61
C ALA A 115 -1.31 5.83 -8.18
N VAL A 116 -0.57 5.11 -7.32
CA VAL A 116 -0.37 5.52 -5.93
C VAL A 116 0.56 6.74 -5.86
N THR A 117 0.09 7.82 -5.26
CA THR A 117 0.80 9.10 -5.15
C THR A 117 1.40 9.34 -3.76
N SER A 118 0.83 8.73 -2.72
CA SER A 118 1.37 8.79 -1.35
C SER A 118 0.98 7.56 -0.53
N CYS A 119 1.69 7.36 0.58
CA CYS A 119 1.37 6.33 1.58
C CYS A 119 1.35 6.95 2.97
N THR A 120 0.38 6.56 3.79
CA THR A 120 0.40 6.87 5.23
C THR A 120 1.05 5.73 5.99
N TRP A 121 1.96 6.10 6.88
CA TRP A 121 2.75 5.20 7.69
C TRP A 121 2.58 5.50 9.16
N GLN A 122 2.50 4.46 9.97
CA GLN A 122 2.63 4.53 11.42
C GLN A 122 3.99 4.00 11.83
N LEU A 123 4.75 4.77 12.60
CA LEU A 123 6.09 4.44 13.04
C LEU A 123 6.17 4.49 14.57
N GLU A 124 6.52 3.38 15.20
CA GLU A 124 6.94 3.38 16.59
C GLU A 124 8.45 3.68 16.63
N VAL A 125 8.82 4.76 17.28
CA VAL A 125 10.20 5.22 17.41
C VAL A 125 10.61 5.34 18.88
N GLY A 126 11.81 4.88 19.19
CA GLY A 126 12.42 4.99 20.50
C GLY A 126 13.49 6.08 20.56
N GLY A 127 14.06 6.28 21.77
CA GLY A 127 15.13 7.25 21.99
C GLY A 127 14.65 8.70 22.07
N THR A 128 13.34 8.91 22.29
CA THR A 128 12.75 10.25 22.35
C THR A 128 11.54 10.28 23.29
N THR A 129 11.20 11.47 23.77
CA THR A 129 9.95 11.75 24.51
C THR A 129 8.94 12.44 23.58
N ALA A 130 7.68 12.51 23.98
CA ALA A 130 6.64 13.19 23.21
C ALA A 130 7.00 14.66 22.92
N SER A 131 7.54 15.38 23.88
CA SER A 131 7.96 16.77 23.73
C SER A 131 9.13 16.92 22.74
N GLN A 132 10.14 16.06 22.83
CA GLN A 132 11.28 16.07 21.90
C GLN A 132 10.83 15.72 20.49
N ALA A 133 10.02 14.67 20.34
CA ALA A 133 9.47 14.29 19.04
C ALA A 133 8.62 15.39 18.42
N ALA A 134 7.77 16.08 19.20
CA ALA A 134 7.00 17.23 18.71
C ALA A 134 7.89 18.37 18.20
N ALA A 135 8.99 18.66 18.91
CA ALA A 135 9.97 19.66 18.47
C ALA A 135 10.68 19.24 17.15
N VAL A 136 11.03 17.95 17.02
CA VAL A 136 11.61 17.39 15.77
C VAL A 136 10.63 17.53 14.63
N VAL A 137 9.37 17.13 14.83
CA VAL A 137 8.29 17.24 13.82
C VAL A 137 8.10 18.70 13.40
N ALA A 138 7.98 19.63 14.36
CA ALA A 138 7.79 21.05 14.07
C ALA A 138 8.96 21.61 13.24
N ARG A 139 10.21 21.28 13.60
CA ARG A 139 11.41 21.70 12.88
C ARG A 139 11.43 21.13 11.45
N ALA A 140 11.11 19.85 11.28
CA ALA A 140 11.08 19.20 9.96
C ALA A 140 10.02 19.81 9.05
N LEU A 141 8.85 20.14 9.58
CA LEU A 141 7.76 20.75 8.81
C LEU A 141 8.02 22.23 8.47
N ALA A 142 8.75 22.94 9.33
CA ALA A 142 9.14 24.34 9.11
C ALA A 142 10.36 24.51 8.21
N ALA A 143 11.09 23.44 7.92
CA ALA A 143 12.27 23.51 7.06
C ALA A 143 11.85 23.73 5.59
N ASP A 144 12.58 24.61 4.88
CA ASP A 144 12.40 24.82 3.45
C ASP A 144 12.93 23.62 2.66
N GLU A 145 14.02 23.00 3.13
CA GLU A 145 14.70 21.87 2.50
C GLU A 145 15.15 20.86 3.55
N LEU A 146 15.15 19.57 3.21
CA LEU A 146 15.70 18.47 4.00
C LEU A 146 16.65 17.64 3.12
N ILE A 147 17.89 18.11 3.04
CA ILE A 147 18.89 17.58 2.12
C ILE A 147 19.50 16.29 2.67
N VAL A 148 19.55 15.26 1.84
CA VAL A 148 20.26 14.02 2.10
C VAL A 148 21.19 13.68 0.95
N THR A 149 22.43 13.28 1.28
CA THR A 149 23.37 12.74 0.31
C THR A 149 23.52 11.25 0.55
N ARG A 150 23.31 10.46 -0.50
CA ARG A 150 23.42 8.99 -0.47
C ARG A 150 24.24 8.49 -1.65
N GLU A 151 24.87 7.36 -1.48
CA GLU A 151 25.56 6.69 -2.58
C GLU A 151 24.56 5.83 -3.39
N ARG A 152 24.57 6.00 -4.71
CA ARG A 152 23.81 5.17 -5.64
C ARG A 152 24.70 4.75 -6.81
N LYS A 153 24.91 3.44 -6.96
CA LYS A 153 25.76 2.90 -8.04
C LYS A 153 27.17 3.54 -8.08
N GLY A 154 27.80 3.75 -6.92
CA GLY A 154 29.13 4.34 -6.81
C GLY A 154 29.16 5.87 -7.05
N LYS A 155 28.03 6.55 -7.08
CA LYS A 155 27.92 8.00 -7.23
C LYS A 155 27.16 8.62 -6.06
N ALA A 156 27.65 9.73 -5.55
CA ALA A 156 26.92 10.53 -4.59
C ALA A 156 25.73 11.20 -5.29
N VAL A 157 24.53 11.00 -4.74
CA VAL A 157 23.30 11.63 -5.18
C VAL A 157 22.72 12.40 -4.01
N THR A 158 22.47 13.69 -4.23
CA THR A 158 21.87 14.59 -3.25
C THR A 158 20.42 14.83 -3.64
N ASP A 159 19.51 14.55 -2.71
CA ASP A 159 18.08 14.75 -2.88
C ASP A 159 17.57 15.67 -1.76
N ASP A 160 16.58 16.51 -2.07
CA ASP A 160 15.75 17.17 -1.08
C ASP A 160 14.54 16.27 -0.77
N LEU A 161 14.38 15.90 0.50
CA LEU A 161 13.28 15.04 0.94
C LEU A 161 12.05 15.82 1.42
N ARG A 162 12.18 17.14 1.67
CA ARG A 162 11.09 17.94 2.22
C ARG A 162 9.80 17.87 1.39
N PRO A 163 9.83 17.95 0.04
CA PRO A 163 8.61 17.87 -0.77
C PRO A 163 7.86 16.53 -0.68
N TYR A 164 8.53 15.48 -0.25
CA TYR A 164 7.92 14.14 -0.10
C TYR A 164 7.29 13.93 1.28
N ILE A 165 7.49 14.81 2.24
CA ILE A 165 6.86 14.77 3.57
C ILE A 165 5.59 15.59 3.51
N LEU A 166 4.47 14.92 3.19
CA LEU A 166 3.16 15.57 2.99
C LEU A 166 2.48 15.87 4.33
N ALA A 167 2.65 14.98 5.30
CA ALA A 167 2.22 15.17 6.68
C ALA A 167 3.17 14.43 7.64
N LEU A 168 3.32 14.94 8.84
CA LEU A 168 4.07 14.30 9.92
C LEU A 168 3.53 14.79 11.27
N ALA A 169 3.18 13.85 12.16
CA ALA A 169 2.63 14.16 13.47
C ALA A 169 3.04 13.11 14.51
N VAL A 170 3.11 13.53 15.78
CA VAL A 170 3.13 12.62 16.93
C VAL A 170 1.68 12.25 17.23
N THR A 171 1.35 10.95 17.22
CA THR A 171 -0.02 10.47 17.43
C THR A 171 -0.22 9.69 18.72
N GLY A 172 0.85 9.35 19.42
CA GLY A 172 0.76 8.63 20.68
C GLY A 172 2.12 8.44 21.36
N GLU A 173 2.07 7.91 22.58
CA GLU A 173 3.23 7.51 23.37
C GLU A 173 3.27 5.98 23.46
N VAL A 174 4.49 5.43 23.46
CA VAL A 174 4.77 4.01 23.69
C VAL A 174 5.88 3.90 24.75
N PRO A 175 6.09 2.74 25.36
CA PRO A 175 7.20 2.57 26.29
C PRO A 175 8.53 2.98 25.63
N ASP A 176 9.25 3.94 26.29
CA ASP A 176 10.52 4.52 25.83
C ASP A 176 10.49 5.16 24.44
N GLY A 177 9.36 5.77 24.06
CA GLY A 177 9.26 6.41 22.75
C GLY A 177 7.87 6.94 22.42
N VAL A 178 7.64 7.14 21.12
CA VAL A 178 6.38 7.69 20.58
C VAL A 178 5.95 6.94 19.33
N THR A 179 4.68 7.13 18.96
CA THR A 179 4.14 6.80 17.66
C THR A 179 4.10 8.06 16.80
N LEU A 180 4.69 7.98 15.62
CA LEU A 180 4.56 8.99 14.57
C LEU A 180 3.61 8.48 13.49
N GLU A 181 2.83 9.38 12.94
CA GLU A 181 2.11 9.17 11.68
C GLU A 181 2.72 10.08 10.61
N ALA A 182 3.05 9.52 9.45
CA ALA A 182 3.64 10.25 8.35
C ALA A 182 2.93 9.92 7.04
N GLU A 183 2.56 10.93 6.26
CA GLU A 183 2.18 10.75 4.87
C GLU A 183 3.36 11.07 3.98
N LEU A 184 3.82 10.08 3.21
CA LEU A 184 5.02 10.16 2.39
C LEU A 184 4.69 10.00 0.92
N GLY A 185 5.19 10.91 0.10
CA GLY A 185 5.07 10.88 -1.36
C GLY A 185 5.79 9.68 -1.97
N THR A 186 5.23 9.19 -3.07
CA THR A 186 5.75 8.02 -3.79
C THR A 186 6.30 8.36 -5.17
N GLN A 187 6.09 9.58 -5.64
CA GLN A 187 6.50 10.05 -6.97
C GLN A 187 7.29 11.36 -6.89
N PRO A 188 8.27 11.56 -7.77
CA PRO A 188 8.82 10.63 -8.78
C PRO A 188 9.59 9.44 -8.19
N ARG A 189 9.84 9.42 -6.89
CA ARG A 189 10.36 8.27 -6.13
C ARG A 189 9.64 8.12 -4.79
N SER A 190 9.54 6.91 -4.28
CA SER A 190 8.98 6.69 -2.95
C SER A 190 9.98 7.10 -1.86
N LEU A 191 9.57 7.98 -0.96
CA LEU A 191 10.27 8.23 0.29
C LEU A 191 9.99 7.09 1.27
N ARG A 192 11.05 6.53 1.85
CA ARG A 192 10.93 5.43 2.83
C ARG A 192 10.88 5.96 4.25
N PRO A 193 10.16 5.28 5.18
CA PRO A 193 10.17 5.64 6.59
C PRO A 193 11.57 5.78 7.20
N SER A 194 12.49 4.87 6.87
CA SER A 194 13.88 4.95 7.37
C SER A 194 14.65 6.17 6.85
N GLU A 195 14.37 6.63 5.61
CA GLU A 195 14.95 7.87 5.06
C GLU A 195 14.37 9.10 5.75
N LEU A 196 13.05 9.08 6.06
CA LEU A 196 12.39 10.12 6.86
C LEU A 196 13.09 10.26 8.22
N LEU A 197 13.18 9.18 8.99
CA LEU A 197 13.78 9.21 10.33
C LEU A 197 15.23 9.72 10.29
N ALA A 198 16.03 9.23 9.34
CA ALA A 198 17.42 9.63 9.21
C ALA A 198 17.60 11.12 8.90
N VAL A 199 16.65 11.76 8.20
CA VAL A 199 16.77 13.18 7.83
C VAL A 199 16.18 14.12 8.87
N VAL A 200 15.13 13.68 9.59
CA VAL A 200 14.49 14.55 10.62
C VAL A 200 15.25 14.54 11.93
N ASP A 201 15.71 13.38 12.36
CA ASP A 201 16.60 13.21 13.51
C ASP A 201 17.24 11.81 13.50
N PRO A 202 18.54 11.68 13.23
CA PRO A 202 19.24 10.39 13.19
C PRO A 202 19.36 9.69 14.55
N ALA A 203 19.01 10.36 15.68
CA ALA A 203 18.95 9.75 17.00
C ALA A 203 17.67 8.93 17.22
N LEU A 204 16.65 9.10 16.38
CA LEU A 204 15.42 8.31 16.46
C LEU A 204 15.68 6.86 16.07
N VAL A 205 15.25 5.94 16.91
CA VAL A 205 15.41 4.50 16.70
C VAL A 205 14.12 3.91 16.16
N GLU A 206 14.11 3.47 14.92
CA GLU A 206 12.99 2.75 14.31
C GLU A 206 12.76 1.42 15.07
N ARG A 207 11.55 1.18 15.59
CA ARG A 207 11.14 -0.05 16.29
C ARG A 207 10.15 -0.85 15.48
N ARG A 208 9.10 -0.19 15.01
CA ARG A 208 8.03 -0.81 14.22
C ARG A 208 7.53 0.15 13.17
N VAL A 209 7.31 -0.36 11.97
CA VAL A 209 6.80 0.40 10.85
C VAL A 209 5.62 -0.33 10.25
N CYS A 210 4.51 0.39 10.06
CA CYS A 210 3.31 -0.14 9.42
C CYS A 210 2.81 0.84 8.36
N ARG A 211 2.59 0.38 7.14
CA ARG A 211 1.86 1.13 6.11
C ARG A 211 0.37 0.98 6.36
N ILE A 212 -0.31 2.07 6.72
CA ILE A 212 -1.75 2.02 7.06
C ILE A 212 -2.65 2.38 5.89
N HIS A 213 -2.18 3.21 4.94
CA HIS A 213 -2.91 3.55 3.73
C HIS A 213 -1.98 3.70 2.52
N GLN A 214 -2.54 3.46 1.34
CA GLN A 214 -2.00 3.90 0.05
C GLN A 214 -3.05 4.80 -0.60
N TRP A 215 -2.60 5.92 -1.18
CA TRP A 215 -3.49 6.93 -1.73
C TRP A 215 -3.26 7.14 -3.21
N VAL A 216 -4.34 7.27 -3.94
CA VAL A 216 -4.39 7.71 -5.33
C VAL A 216 -5.04 9.07 -5.36
N THR A 217 -4.42 10.02 -6.06
CA THR A 217 -4.98 11.35 -6.29
C THR A 217 -5.25 11.51 -7.79
N LEU A 218 -6.52 11.62 -8.16
CA LEU A 218 -6.98 11.85 -9.52
C LEU A 218 -7.85 13.10 -9.51
N ASP A 219 -7.56 14.05 -10.37
CA ASP A 219 -8.30 15.31 -10.51
C ASP A 219 -8.50 16.05 -9.17
N GLY A 220 -7.50 15.98 -8.29
CA GLY A 220 -7.55 16.56 -6.95
C GLY A 220 -8.36 15.76 -5.92
N VAL A 221 -8.97 14.65 -6.30
CA VAL A 221 -9.71 13.76 -5.39
C VAL A 221 -8.79 12.65 -4.90
N ARG A 222 -8.68 12.53 -3.58
CA ARG A 222 -7.90 11.50 -2.90
C ARG A 222 -8.79 10.30 -2.57
N SER A 223 -8.34 9.10 -2.94
CA SER A 223 -9.05 7.86 -2.66
C SER A 223 -8.09 6.68 -2.45
N GLU A 224 -8.57 5.59 -1.88
CA GLU A 224 -7.81 4.34 -1.84
C GLU A 224 -7.85 3.60 -3.19
N PRO A 225 -6.83 2.76 -3.52
CA PRO A 225 -6.76 2.05 -4.80
C PRO A 225 -7.99 1.18 -5.14
N LEU A 226 -8.74 0.68 -4.14
CA LEU A 226 -9.97 -0.07 -4.39
C LEU A 226 -11.05 0.77 -5.07
N SER A 227 -11.12 2.07 -4.78
CA SER A 227 -12.14 2.97 -5.36
C SER A 227 -12.00 3.12 -6.88
N LEU A 228 -10.84 2.84 -7.45
CA LEU A 228 -10.61 2.87 -8.90
C LEU A 228 -11.35 1.76 -9.66
N GLY A 229 -11.84 0.75 -8.96
CA GLY A 229 -12.60 -0.37 -9.54
C GLY A 229 -14.08 -0.37 -9.17
N ALA A 230 -14.51 0.46 -8.22
CA ALA A 230 -15.92 0.54 -7.86
C ALA A 230 -16.67 1.34 -8.94
N PRO A 231 -17.85 0.89 -9.42
CA PRO A 231 -18.71 1.77 -10.19
C PRO A 231 -19.03 2.99 -9.33
N VAL A 232 -18.87 4.19 -9.87
CA VAL A 232 -19.31 5.44 -9.23
C VAL A 232 -20.77 5.24 -8.86
N ALA A 233 -21.09 5.16 -7.57
CA ALA A 233 -22.47 5.08 -7.12
C ALA A 233 -23.17 6.31 -7.69
N ALA A 234 -24.18 6.10 -8.55
CA ALA A 234 -24.98 7.19 -9.07
C ALA A 234 -25.53 7.99 -7.88
N PRO A 235 -25.46 9.33 -7.92
CA PRO A 235 -26.04 10.14 -6.85
C PRO A 235 -27.50 9.73 -6.66
N PRO A 236 -27.99 9.68 -5.42
CA PRO A 236 -29.37 9.29 -5.15
C PRO A 236 -30.27 10.21 -5.97
N ALA A 237 -31.15 9.61 -6.80
CA ALA A 237 -32.13 10.34 -7.56
C ALA A 237 -32.94 11.19 -6.56
N HIS A 238 -32.89 12.50 -6.71
CA HIS A 238 -33.73 13.40 -5.97
C HIS A 238 -35.19 12.99 -6.22
N ALA A 239 -35.84 12.49 -5.20
CA ALA A 239 -37.29 12.30 -5.21
C ALA A 239 -37.92 13.70 -5.41
N GLU A 240 -38.35 13.96 -6.64
CA GLU A 240 -39.22 15.11 -6.89
C GLU A 240 -40.48 14.91 -6.07
N ALA A 241 -40.60 15.71 -5.02
CA ALA A 241 -41.84 15.85 -4.27
C ALA A 241 -42.91 16.43 -5.22
N ARG A 242 -43.79 15.55 -5.69
CA ARG A 242 -45.03 15.98 -6.33
C ARG A 242 -45.90 16.63 -5.26
N ALA A 243 -45.96 17.95 -5.30
CA ALA A 243 -47.03 18.71 -4.66
C ALA A 243 -48.31 18.48 -5.46
N SER A 244 -49.36 18.05 -4.79
CA SER A 244 -50.76 18.13 -5.21
C SER A 244 -51.51 18.79 -4.09
#